data_2799abea0cd5fc2c7f76a80d82bb0e1f
#
_entry.id   2799abea0cd5fc2c7f76a80d82bb0e1f
#
_cell.length_a   1.000
_cell.length_b   1.000
_cell.length_c   1.000
_cell.angle_alpha   90.00
_cell.angle_beta   90.00
_cell.angle_gamma   90.00
#
_symmetry.space_group_name_H-M   'P 1'
#
loop_
_entity.id
_entity.type
_entity.pdbx_description
1 polymer ?
#
loop_
_entity_poly.entity_id
_entity_poly.type
_entity_poly.pdbx_seq_one_letter_code
_entity_poly.pdbx_strand_id
1 'polypeptide(L)'
;MCSFIYASPFEPYLPQLYGMKHSTQAILPAIHAAAFATFAQRTRDDNLMKKARSNYATALLHTNKSLSSPRNALLDETLISVLLLGLFEAVVFKGGQSPKSWTAHTLGAVQLLRLRGADQFRSKMARQLFTQTITNIRTSCIQRRVPVPQEFLDLVKEASPFLDSGHPCIQIGPILDQAATLRSRVAAGTVNLIDAALEADQGAIALCELIEPNMKFTPRTSEIFSKWAYLTMEYNYLSRRHAKVWNTIRMIRMFMHITIWVHSSLSLQRTFQPGGTEYCRTVHSYEKLLNFRNMAAKTLLELETDLLRSVSCFLEPQSLGGKFCASARCLIWPLAVLSHSELNSPSARKYAVSCLYQIGEDLNMEQAIAAAKMTREMNKHEDWCVEISSRCDVANEVLLIGCISTTSDTSNICNHC
;
A
#
# COMPACT_ATOMS: atom_id res chain seq x y z
N MET A 1 26.10 -4.62 -9.99
CA MET A 1 25.73 -3.49 -9.13
C MET A 1 24.34 -3.09 -9.55
N CYS A 2 23.41 -3.46 -8.82
CA CYS A 2 22.50 -2.74 -7.98
C CYS A 2 21.04 -2.87 -8.33
N SER A 3 20.56 -4.10 -8.52
CA SER A 3 19.11 -4.37 -8.56
C SER A 3 18.43 -4.29 -7.18
N PHE A 4 19.20 -4.17 -6.11
CA PHE A 4 18.71 -3.96 -4.74
C PHE A 4 18.25 -2.51 -4.48
N ILE A 5 18.70 -1.58 -5.28
CA ILE A 5 18.55 -0.14 -5.08
C ILE A 5 17.10 0.30 -4.97
N TYR A 6 16.16 -0.44 -5.54
CA TYR A 6 14.78 0.00 -5.63
C TYR A 6 13.79 -0.81 -4.79
N ALA A 7 14.30 -1.75 -4.02
CA ALA A 7 13.46 -2.55 -3.12
C ALA A 7 13.14 -1.82 -1.81
N SER A 8 13.99 -0.88 -1.38
CA SER A 8 13.81 -0.12 -0.16
C SER A 8 13.96 1.39 -0.40
N PRO A 9 13.04 2.22 0.11
CA PRO A 9 13.18 3.67 0.04
C PRO A 9 14.35 4.21 0.87
N PHE A 10 14.95 3.39 1.74
CA PHE A 10 16.08 3.74 2.59
C PHE A 10 17.45 3.65 1.89
N GLU A 11 17.51 2.96 0.76
CA GLU A 11 18.77 2.62 0.11
C GLU A 11 19.58 3.81 -0.39
N PRO A 12 19.00 4.91 -0.89
CA PRO A 12 19.80 6.02 -1.38
C PRO A 12 20.71 6.65 -0.32
N TYR A 13 20.39 6.49 0.97
CA TYR A 13 21.09 7.17 2.04
C TYR A 13 21.58 6.27 3.19
N LEU A 14 20.95 5.11 3.39
CA LEU A 14 21.29 4.25 4.53
C LEU A 14 22.75 3.74 4.55
N PRO A 15 23.36 3.32 3.42
CA PRO A 15 24.75 2.91 3.40
C PRO A 15 25.72 4.04 3.79
N GLN A 16 25.39 5.27 3.40
CA GLN A 16 26.21 6.45 3.74
C GLN A 16 26.15 6.72 5.25
N LEU A 17 24.96 6.58 5.84
CA LEU A 17 24.78 6.81 7.27
C LEU A 17 25.47 5.76 8.13
N TYR A 18 25.55 4.51 7.69
CA TYR A 18 26.08 3.43 8.52
C TYR A 18 27.54 3.64 8.96
N GLY A 19 28.37 4.32 8.14
CA GLY A 19 29.78 4.60 8.42
C GLY A 19 30.05 5.97 9.06
N MET A 20 29.02 6.79 9.30
CA MET A 20 29.21 8.15 9.81
C MET A 20 29.17 8.22 11.34
N LYS A 21 29.77 9.28 11.90
CA LYS A 21 29.58 9.63 13.30
C LYS A 21 28.20 10.28 13.47
N HIS A 22 27.41 9.76 14.39
CA HIS A 22 26.03 10.19 14.59
C HIS A 22 25.90 11.15 15.79
N SER A 23 24.99 12.11 15.66
CA SER A 23 24.60 13.03 16.72
C SER A 23 23.66 12.39 17.72
N THR A 24 22.92 11.32 17.32
CA THR A 24 22.00 10.59 18.17
C THR A 24 22.42 9.12 18.31
N GLN A 25 22.07 8.52 19.46
CA GLN A 25 22.33 7.10 19.71
C GLN A 25 21.23 6.20 19.14
N ALA A 26 20.18 6.76 18.51
CA ALA A 26 19.02 6.02 18.02
C ALA A 26 19.27 5.32 16.68
N ILE A 27 20.06 5.91 15.79
CA ILE A 27 20.13 5.52 14.38
C ILE A 27 20.71 4.12 14.17
N LEU A 28 21.84 3.79 14.78
CA LEU A 28 22.49 2.48 14.60
C LEU A 28 21.65 1.33 15.14
N PRO A 29 21.07 1.40 16.37
CA PRO A 29 20.13 0.37 16.82
C PRO A 29 18.90 0.25 15.90
N ALA A 30 18.36 1.35 15.34
CA ALA A 30 17.24 1.28 14.41
C ALA A 30 17.60 0.57 13.09
N ILE A 31 18.78 0.85 12.54
CA ILE A 31 19.31 0.14 11.36
C ILE A 31 19.47 -1.35 11.68
N HIS A 32 20.11 -1.70 12.80
CA HIS A 32 20.33 -3.09 13.19
C HIS A 32 19.01 -3.83 13.44
N ALA A 33 18.02 -3.18 14.07
CA ALA A 33 16.71 -3.78 14.28
C ALA A 33 16.06 -4.19 12.96
N ALA A 34 15.96 -3.28 11.99
CA ALA A 34 15.35 -3.56 10.70
C ALA A 34 16.15 -4.57 9.87
N ALA A 35 17.49 -4.47 9.87
CA ALA A 35 18.36 -5.37 9.13
C ALA A 35 18.32 -6.80 9.70
N PHE A 36 18.50 -6.97 11.02
CA PHE A 36 18.45 -8.28 11.65
C PHE A 36 17.05 -8.92 11.54
N ALA A 37 15.97 -8.15 11.68
CA ALA A 37 14.63 -8.69 11.49
C ALA A 37 14.42 -9.21 10.06
N THR A 38 14.84 -8.44 9.05
CA THR A 38 14.76 -8.83 7.64
C THR A 38 15.60 -10.09 7.37
N PHE A 39 16.80 -10.16 7.93
CA PHE A 39 17.68 -11.31 7.74
C PHE A 39 17.20 -12.53 8.53
N ALA A 40 16.71 -12.34 9.76
CA ALA A 40 16.11 -13.40 10.57
C ALA A 40 14.89 -14.04 9.89
N GLN A 41 14.03 -13.26 9.27
CA GLN A 41 12.93 -13.81 8.45
C GLN A 41 13.46 -14.67 7.30
N ARG A 42 14.48 -14.19 6.60
CA ARG A 42 15.06 -14.90 5.46
C ARG A 42 15.67 -16.22 5.85
N THR A 43 16.43 -16.26 6.95
CA THR A 43 17.20 -17.43 7.40
C THR A 43 16.45 -18.32 8.37
N ARG A 44 15.26 -17.89 8.84
CA ARG A 44 14.50 -18.54 9.93
C ARG A 44 15.33 -18.66 11.22
N ASP A 45 16.14 -17.66 11.51
CA ASP A 45 17.03 -17.62 12.68
C ASP A 45 16.40 -16.84 13.83
N ASP A 46 15.91 -17.57 14.85
CA ASP A 46 15.31 -16.99 16.04
C ASP A 46 16.30 -16.16 16.89
N ASN A 47 17.60 -16.50 16.85
CA ASN A 47 18.60 -15.73 17.59
C ASN A 47 18.83 -14.37 16.95
N LEU A 48 18.83 -14.29 15.62
CA LEU A 48 18.85 -13.02 14.90
C LEU A 48 17.57 -12.22 15.19
N MET A 49 16.40 -12.86 15.27
CA MET A 49 15.17 -12.18 15.63
C MET A 49 15.20 -11.65 17.06
N LYS A 50 15.77 -12.39 18.02
CA LYS A 50 15.99 -11.87 19.40
C LYS A 50 16.91 -10.64 19.39
N LYS A 51 18.01 -10.67 18.64
CA LYS A 51 18.91 -9.52 18.45
C LYS A 51 18.18 -8.34 17.82
N ALA A 52 17.33 -8.58 16.82
CA ALA A 52 16.50 -7.55 16.17
C ALA A 52 15.59 -6.86 17.18
N ARG A 53 14.89 -7.62 18.01
CA ARG A 53 13.99 -7.08 19.06
C ARG A 53 14.74 -6.31 20.14
N SER A 54 15.92 -6.76 20.56
CA SER A 54 16.77 -6.04 21.50
C SER A 54 17.21 -4.69 20.94
N ASN A 55 17.65 -4.65 19.68
CA ASN A 55 18.01 -3.41 19.00
C ASN A 55 16.80 -2.48 18.81
N TYR A 56 15.61 -3.04 18.52
CA TYR A 56 14.37 -2.27 18.43
C TYR A 56 14.05 -1.58 19.75
N ALA A 57 14.11 -2.28 20.88
CA ALA A 57 13.87 -1.69 22.19
C ALA A 57 14.87 -0.56 22.51
N THR A 58 16.15 -0.78 22.20
CA THR A 58 17.22 0.23 22.37
C THR A 58 16.95 1.44 21.47
N ALA A 59 16.60 1.21 20.19
CA ALA A 59 16.28 2.28 19.24
C ALA A 59 15.07 3.09 19.70
N LEU A 60 14.02 2.42 20.20
CA LEU A 60 12.81 3.08 20.70
C LEU A 60 13.13 4.01 21.89
N LEU A 61 13.92 3.50 22.86
CA LEU A 61 14.36 4.29 24.01
C LEU A 61 15.13 5.56 23.58
N HIS A 62 16.11 5.39 22.71
CA HIS A 62 16.93 6.52 22.24
C HIS A 62 16.18 7.49 21.33
N THR A 63 15.25 6.98 20.51
CA THR A 63 14.37 7.83 19.69
C THR A 63 13.48 8.68 20.58
N ASN A 64 12.85 8.11 21.61
CA ASN A 64 12.04 8.87 22.55
C ASN A 64 12.88 9.95 23.28
N LYS A 65 14.10 9.62 23.67
CA LYS A 65 15.03 10.62 24.24
C LYS A 65 15.37 11.74 23.24
N SER A 66 15.55 11.41 21.97
CA SER A 66 15.80 12.42 20.92
C SER A 66 14.56 13.30 20.70
N LEU A 67 13.37 12.73 20.70
CA LEU A 67 12.10 13.47 20.57
C LEU A 67 11.83 14.42 21.75
N SER A 68 12.33 14.12 22.94
CA SER A 68 12.21 14.99 24.12
C SER A 68 13.13 16.21 24.07
N SER A 69 14.06 16.27 23.11
CA SER A 69 14.97 17.41 22.91
C SER A 69 14.55 18.17 21.66
N PRO A 70 14.12 19.44 21.76
CA PRO A 70 13.72 20.24 20.58
C PRO A 70 14.76 20.25 19.45
N ARG A 71 16.04 20.35 19.79
CA ARG A 71 17.14 20.33 18.81
C ARG A 71 17.28 18.96 18.13
N ASN A 72 17.24 17.88 18.90
CA ASN A 72 17.44 16.53 18.36
C ASN A 72 16.21 16.03 17.59
N ALA A 73 15.01 16.46 17.95
CA ALA A 73 13.78 16.13 17.22
C ALA A 73 13.82 16.59 15.76
N LEU A 74 14.53 17.69 15.47
CA LEU A 74 14.65 18.26 14.12
C LEU A 74 15.69 17.56 13.22
N LEU A 75 16.51 16.66 13.77
CA LEU A 75 17.59 15.99 13.02
C LEU A 75 17.03 14.97 12.03
N ASP A 76 17.69 14.83 10.87
CA ASP A 76 17.41 13.79 9.89
C ASP A 76 17.50 12.40 10.53
N GLU A 77 18.48 12.15 11.39
CA GLU A 77 18.69 10.90 12.13
C GLU A 77 17.47 10.49 12.96
N THR A 78 16.78 11.44 13.59
CA THR A 78 15.59 11.16 14.39
C THR A 78 14.43 10.72 13.51
N LEU A 79 14.20 11.42 12.40
CA LEU A 79 13.16 11.02 11.44
C LEU A 79 13.47 9.66 10.81
N ILE A 80 14.73 9.39 10.44
CA ILE A 80 15.15 8.10 9.91
C ILE A 80 14.93 6.99 10.93
N SER A 81 15.25 7.23 12.21
CA SER A 81 15.02 6.25 13.27
C SER A 81 13.54 5.90 13.41
N VAL A 82 12.64 6.90 13.38
CA VAL A 82 11.18 6.67 13.40
C VAL A 82 10.73 5.85 12.18
N LEU A 83 11.23 6.16 10.98
CA LEU A 83 10.89 5.41 9.77
C LEU A 83 11.40 3.96 9.81
N LEU A 84 12.59 3.74 10.36
CA LEU A 84 13.18 2.39 10.52
C LEU A 84 12.47 1.57 11.60
N LEU A 85 12.01 2.19 12.69
CA LEU A 85 11.15 1.54 13.67
C LEU A 85 9.83 1.09 13.03
N GLY A 86 9.21 1.95 12.21
CA GLY A 86 8.04 1.56 11.42
C GLY A 86 8.30 0.42 10.44
N LEU A 87 9.48 0.39 9.79
CA LEU A 87 9.88 -0.72 8.94
C LEU A 87 10.05 -2.02 9.73
N PHE A 88 10.68 -1.97 10.91
CA PHE A 88 10.81 -3.14 11.78
C PHE A 88 9.45 -3.72 12.12
N GLU A 89 8.48 -2.89 12.55
CA GLU A 89 7.11 -3.33 12.84
C GLU A 89 6.45 -3.99 11.64
N ALA A 90 6.60 -3.40 10.45
CA ALA A 90 6.09 -3.98 9.21
C ALA A 90 6.76 -5.32 8.86
N VAL A 91 8.04 -5.49 9.19
CA VAL A 91 8.77 -6.75 8.97
C VAL A 91 8.33 -7.85 9.91
N VAL A 92 8.20 -7.55 11.22
CA VAL A 92 7.87 -8.56 12.23
C VAL A 92 6.37 -8.82 12.39
N PHE A 93 5.54 -8.10 11.66
CA PHE A 93 4.09 -8.25 11.72
C PHE A 93 3.66 -9.66 11.29
N LYS A 94 2.93 -10.36 12.17
CA LYS A 94 2.53 -11.77 11.96
C LYS A 94 1.07 -11.96 11.56
N GLY A 95 0.33 -10.89 11.30
CA GLY A 95 -1.12 -10.96 11.10
C GLY A 95 -1.90 -11.09 12.42
N GLY A 96 -3.18 -10.74 12.39
CA GLY A 96 -4.04 -10.80 13.60
C GLY A 96 -3.75 -9.74 14.68
N GLN A 97 -2.72 -8.94 14.53
CA GLN A 97 -2.41 -7.83 15.41
C GLN A 97 -2.88 -6.50 14.79
N SER A 98 -3.30 -5.57 15.62
CA SER A 98 -3.60 -4.21 15.11
C SER A 98 -2.33 -3.54 14.60
N PRO A 99 -2.34 -2.87 13.45
CA PRO A 99 -1.20 -2.11 12.93
C PRO A 99 -0.96 -0.80 13.68
N LYS A 100 -1.43 -0.69 14.93
CA LYS A 100 -1.33 0.52 15.75
C LYS A 100 0.09 1.06 15.84
N SER A 101 1.08 0.19 16.05
CA SER A 101 2.50 0.58 16.15
C SER A 101 3.01 1.20 14.86
N TRP A 102 2.79 0.56 13.71
CA TRP A 102 3.21 1.11 12.42
C TRP A 102 2.48 2.43 12.09
N THR A 103 1.20 2.51 12.41
CA THR A 103 0.42 3.74 12.25
C THR A 103 0.98 4.86 13.13
N ALA A 104 1.34 4.57 14.38
CA ALA A 104 1.93 5.54 15.29
C ALA A 104 3.26 6.10 14.75
N HIS A 105 4.14 5.24 14.22
CA HIS A 105 5.38 5.70 13.59
C HIS A 105 5.13 6.56 12.35
N THR A 106 4.15 6.21 11.53
CA THR A 106 3.77 7.01 10.36
C THR A 106 3.25 8.38 10.76
N LEU A 107 2.35 8.46 11.75
CA LEU A 107 1.82 9.72 12.26
C LEU A 107 2.90 10.55 12.96
N GLY A 108 3.79 9.91 13.72
CA GLY A 108 4.94 10.56 14.34
C GLY A 108 5.87 11.19 13.31
N ALA A 109 6.13 10.51 12.20
CA ALA A 109 6.93 11.05 11.10
C ALA A 109 6.28 12.30 10.48
N VAL A 110 4.93 12.34 10.35
CA VAL A 110 4.21 13.56 9.90
C VAL A 110 4.47 14.73 10.83
N GLN A 111 4.31 14.49 12.14
CA GLN A 111 4.51 15.57 13.12
C GLN A 111 5.95 16.09 13.10
N LEU A 112 6.93 15.21 12.92
CA LEU A 112 8.32 15.61 12.76
C LEU A 112 8.53 16.44 11.50
N LEU A 113 7.95 16.07 10.36
CA LEU A 113 8.04 16.87 9.13
C LEU A 113 7.44 18.27 9.32
N ARG A 114 6.31 18.36 10.02
CA ARG A 114 5.69 19.66 10.34
C ARG A 114 6.56 20.51 11.27
N LEU A 115 7.11 19.89 12.32
CA LEU A 115 7.97 20.56 13.29
C LEU A 115 9.25 21.12 12.64
N ARG A 116 9.79 20.42 11.63
CA ARG A 116 10.99 20.79 10.89
C ARG A 116 10.78 21.99 9.95
N GLY A 117 9.52 22.25 9.57
CA GLY A 117 9.15 23.39 8.71
C GLY A 117 9.82 23.40 7.34
N ALA A 118 9.76 24.54 6.64
CA ALA A 118 10.25 24.67 5.25
C ALA A 118 11.77 24.59 5.13
N ASP A 119 12.53 24.93 6.16
CA ASP A 119 14.00 24.90 6.13
C ASP A 119 14.59 23.52 5.85
N GLN A 120 13.82 22.45 6.17
CA GLN A 120 14.24 21.08 5.86
C GLN A 120 14.45 20.86 4.35
N PHE A 121 13.74 21.55 3.48
CA PHE A 121 13.80 21.33 2.04
C PHE A 121 15.10 21.82 1.38
N ARG A 122 15.95 22.55 2.10
CA ARG A 122 17.28 22.96 1.64
C ARG A 122 18.23 21.75 1.54
N SER A 123 18.08 20.75 2.40
CA SER A 123 18.91 19.53 2.41
C SER A 123 18.41 18.50 1.39
N LYS A 124 19.33 17.91 0.61
CA LYS A 124 19.01 16.78 -0.29
C LYS A 124 18.49 15.58 0.49
N MET A 125 19.11 15.25 1.62
CA MET A 125 18.69 14.16 2.49
C MET A 125 17.27 14.39 2.99
N ALA A 126 16.98 15.57 3.50
CA ALA A 126 15.66 15.87 4.02
C ALA A 126 14.58 15.83 2.93
N ARG A 127 14.87 16.25 1.68
CA ARG A 127 13.93 16.08 0.56
C ARG A 127 13.66 14.60 0.24
N GLN A 128 14.68 13.74 0.30
CA GLN A 128 14.51 12.30 0.12
C GLN A 128 13.65 11.69 1.22
N LEU A 129 13.90 12.05 2.47
CA LEU A 129 13.11 11.62 3.63
C LEU A 129 11.67 12.11 3.54
N PHE A 130 11.47 13.35 3.11
CA PHE A 130 10.15 13.90 2.86
C PHE A 130 9.40 13.07 1.81
N THR A 131 10.00 12.85 0.63
CA THR A 131 9.41 12.08 -0.47
C THR A 131 9.03 10.66 -0.03
N GLN A 132 9.87 10.00 0.77
CA GLN A 132 9.55 8.70 1.35
C GLN A 132 8.36 8.77 2.31
N THR A 133 8.36 9.74 3.20
CA THR A 133 7.34 9.88 4.25
C THR A 133 5.98 10.21 3.65
N ILE A 134 5.92 11.09 2.64
CA ILE A 134 4.64 11.43 1.98
C ILE A 134 3.98 10.23 1.32
N THR A 135 4.77 9.32 0.74
CA THR A 135 4.24 8.09 0.15
C THR A 135 3.68 7.15 1.22
N ASN A 136 4.39 7.01 2.36
CA ASN A 136 3.93 6.19 3.47
C ASN A 136 2.61 6.71 4.07
N ILE A 137 2.50 8.03 4.24
CA ILE A 137 1.30 8.67 4.80
C ILE A 137 0.09 8.44 3.89
N ARG A 138 0.21 8.75 2.60
CA ARG A 138 -0.85 8.58 1.62
C ARG A 138 -1.34 7.14 1.57
N THR A 139 -0.40 6.19 1.52
CA THR A 139 -0.72 4.76 1.56
C THR A 139 -1.44 4.39 2.86
N SER A 140 -0.97 4.88 4.01
CA SER A 140 -1.65 4.67 5.29
C SER A 140 -3.06 5.25 5.33
N CYS A 141 -3.29 6.44 4.76
CA CYS A 141 -4.62 7.05 4.68
C CYS A 141 -5.58 6.22 3.80
N ILE A 142 -5.10 5.75 2.63
CA ILE A 142 -5.86 4.84 1.76
C ILE A 142 -6.23 3.57 2.52
N GLN A 143 -5.28 2.98 3.24
CA GLN A 143 -5.48 1.76 4.01
C GLN A 143 -6.50 1.94 5.14
N ARG A 144 -6.39 3.03 5.86
CA ARG A 144 -7.27 3.35 7.00
C ARG A 144 -8.61 3.97 6.59
N ARG A 145 -8.84 4.17 5.28
CA ARG A 145 -10.05 4.81 4.75
C ARG A 145 -10.32 6.18 5.37
N VAL A 146 -9.25 6.95 5.55
CA VAL A 146 -9.33 8.33 6.02
C VAL A 146 -8.77 9.27 4.97
N PRO A 147 -9.25 10.51 4.87
CA PRO A 147 -8.65 11.48 3.96
C PRO A 147 -7.23 11.82 4.41
N VAL A 148 -6.40 12.26 3.47
CA VAL A 148 -5.10 12.82 3.81
C VAL A 148 -5.32 14.13 4.59
N PRO A 149 -4.66 14.32 5.76
CA PRO A 149 -4.84 15.52 6.56
C PRO A 149 -4.50 16.80 5.79
N GLN A 150 -5.35 17.84 5.92
CA GLN A 150 -5.16 19.09 5.17
C GLN A 150 -3.82 19.75 5.48
N GLU A 151 -3.41 19.76 6.75
CA GLU A 151 -2.13 20.36 7.16
C GLU A 151 -0.92 19.66 6.52
N PHE A 152 -1.08 18.39 6.16
CA PHE A 152 -0.07 17.65 5.43
C PHE A 152 -0.07 18.03 3.94
N LEU A 153 -1.24 18.22 3.33
CA LEU A 153 -1.36 18.69 1.95
C LEU A 153 -0.76 20.10 1.80
N ASP A 154 -0.97 20.96 2.79
CA ASP A 154 -0.38 22.30 2.83
C ASP A 154 1.16 22.22 2.87
N LEU A 155 1.71 21.33 3.71
CA LEU A 155 3.16 21.10 3.77
C LEU A 155 3.72 20.54 2.44
N VAL A 156 2.98 19.66 1.75
CA VAL A 156 3.36 19.17 0.41
C VAL A 156 3.38 20.30 -0.60
N LYS A 157 2.42 21.23 -0.54
CA LYS A 157 2.37 22.42 -1.39
C LYS A 157 3.56 23.33 -1.13
N GLU A 158 3.91 23.58 0.12
CA GLU A 158 5.12 24.35 0.50
C GLU A 158 6.41 23.68 0.02
N ALA A 159 6.47 22.36 0.06
CA ALA A 159 7.64 21.58 -0.39
C ALA A 159 7.78 21.57 -1.91
N SER A 160 6.71 21.73 -2.68
CA SER A 160 6.67 21.50 -4.13
C SER A 160 7.78 22.22 -4.94
N PRO A 161 8.17 23.48 -4.64
CA PRO A 161 9.26 24.15 -5.37
C PRO A 161 10.64 23.50 -5.18
N PHE A 162 10.82 22.69 -4.14
CA PHE A 162 12.08 22.04 -3.78
C PHE A 162 12.15 20.58 -4.20
N LEU A 163 11.02 20.01 -4.66
CA LEU A 163 10.92 18.62 -5.02
C LEU A 163 11.09 18.44 -6.53
N ASP A 164 11.60 17.28 -6.91
CA ASP A 164 11.66 16.89 -8.32
C ASP A 164 10.26 16.54 -8.82
N SER A 165 9.65 17.40 -9.62
CA SER A 165 8.32 17.21 -10.20
C SER A 165 8.25 16.01 -11.14
N GLY A 166 9.38 15.59 -11.72
CA GLY A 166 9.48 14.37 -12.54
C GLY A 166 9.58 13.09 -11.71
N HIS A 167 9.77 13.19 -10.38
CA HIS A 167 9.89 12.01 -9.55
C HIS A 167 8.55 11.25 -9.45
N PRO A 168 8.47 9.94 -9.76
CA PRO A 168 7.20 9.21 -9.82
C PRO A 168 6.37 9.26 -8.54
N CYS A 169 7.00 9.26 -7.35
CA CYS A 169 6.29 9.39 -6.08
C CYS A 169 5.65 10.78 -5.87
N ILE A 170 6.14 11.81 -6.56
CA ILE A 170 5.53 13.14 -6.55
C ILE A 170 4.37 13.18 -7.54
N GLN A 171 4.59 12.68 -8.76
CA GLN A 171 3.58 12.66 -9.82
C GLN A 171 2.33 11.86 -9.44
N ILE A 172 2.50 10.72 -8.75
CA ILE A 172 1.38 9.87 -8.31
C ILE A 172 0.61 10.47 -7.11
N GLY A 173 1.17 11.48 -6.43
CA GLY A 173 0.61 12.06 -5.21
C GLY A 173 -0.86 12.46 -5.32
N PRO A 174 -1.26 13.29 -6.30
CA PRO A 174 -2.64 13.76 -6.44
C PRO A 174 -3.67 12.63 -6.55
N ILE A 175 -3.37 11.56 -7.31
CA ILE A 175 -4.30 10.43 -7.44
C ILE A 175 -4.37 9.58 -6.17
N LEU A 176 -3.30 9.53 -5.37
CA LEU A 176 -3.33 8.90 -4.04
C LEU A 176 -4.22 9.70 -3.08
N ASP A 177 -4.18 11.03 -3.14
CA ASP A 177 -5.00 11.91 -2.31
C ASP A 177 -6.49 11.78 -2.67
N GLN A 178 -6.82 11.74 -3.96
CA GLN A 178 -8.17 11.47 -4.46
C GLN A 178 -8.66 10.08 -4.04
N ALA A 179 -7.82 9.05 -4.17
CA ALA A 179 -8.16 7.69 -3.75
C ALA A 179 -8.43 7.59 -2.24
N ALA A 180 -7.61 8.25 -1.40
CA ALA A 180 -7.83 8.29 0.04
C ALA A 180 -9.17 8.96 0.38
N THR A 181 -9.47 10.08 -0.27
CA THR A 181 -10.73 10.82 -0.10
C THR A 181 -11.93 9.97 -0.54
N LEU A 182 -11.86 9.36 -1.72
CA LEU A 182 -12.94 8.51 -2.23
C LEU A 182 -13.21 7.34 -1.29
N ARG A 183 -12.16 6.64 -0.84
CA ARG A 183 -12.29 5.52 0.09
C ARG A 183 -12.86 5.94 1.45
N SER A 184 -12.50 7.10 1.95
CA SER A 184 -13.09 7.62 3.20
C SER A 184 -14.59 7.92 3.05
N ARG A 185 -15.01 8.45 1.89
CA ARG A 185 -16.44 8.68 1.58
C ARG A 185 -17.22 7.38 1.43
N VAL A 186 -16.62 6.34 0.81
CA VAL A 186 -17.22 5.00 0.76
C VAL A 186 -17.41 4.45 2.18
N ALA A 187 -16.39 4.53 3.02
CA ALA A 187 -16.45 4.05 4.42
C ALA A 187 -17.48 4.83 5.27
N ALA A 188 -17.71 6.09 4.96
CA ALA A 188 -18.75 6.92 5.59
C ALA A 188 -20.17 6.65 5.04
N GLY A 189 -20.34 5.68 4.13
CA GLY A 189 -21.64 5.37 3.52
C GLY A 189 -22.16 6.45 2.57
N THR A 190 -21.28 7.31 2.03
CA THR A 190 -21.68 8.36 1.09
C THR A 190 -22.26 7.74 -0.17
N VAL A 191 -23.43 8.21 -0.58
CA VAL A 191 -24.09 7.82 -1.84
C VAL A 191 -23.60 8.67 -3.01
N ASN A 192 -23.87 8.21 -4.25
CA ASN A 192 -23.57 8.95 -5.50
C ASN A 192 -22.08 9.26 -5.69
N LEU A 193 -21.23 8.22 -5.54
CA LEU A 193 -19.78 8.35 -5.73
C LEU A 193 -19.31 8.05 -7.15
N ILE A 194 -20.22 7.75 -8.10
CA ILE A 194 -19.86 7.36 -9.46
C ILE A 194 -19.06 8.46 -10.17
N ASP A 195 -19.57 9.68 -10.16
CA ASP A 195 -18.91 10.80 -10.86
C ASP A 195 -17.54 11.12 -10.26
N ALA A 196 -17.43 11.12 -8.92
CA ALA A 196 -16.15 11.34 -8.25
C ALA A 196 -15.13 10.22 -8.55
N ALA A 197 -15.58 8.98 -8.69
CA ALA A 197 -14.72 7.87 -9.04
C ALA A 197 -14.29 7.93 -10.53
N LEU A 198 -15.18 8.35 -11.43
CA LEU A 198 -14.87 8.57 -12.85
C LEU A 198 -13.86 9.71 -13.03
N GLU A 199 -14.05 10.83 -12.35
CA GLU A 199 -13.10 11.95 -12.38
C GLU A 199 -11.71 11.54 -11.89
N ALA A 200 -11.66 10.80 -10.78
CA ALA A 200 -10.39 10.29 -10.25
C ALA A 200 -9.71 9.28 -11.20
N ASP A 201 -10.49 8.42 -11.88
CA ASP A 201 -9.93 7.49 -12.89
C ASP A 201 -9.39 8.23 -14.11
N GLN A 202 -10.06 9.27 -14.58
CA GLN A 202 -9.56 10.13 -15.68
C GLN A 202 -8.23 10.78 -15.29
N GLY A 203 -8.08 11.27 -14.05
CA GLY A 203 -6.80 11.78 -13.55
C GLY A 203 -5.71 10.71 -13.53
N ALA A 204 -6.05 9.48 -13.19
CA ALA A 204 -5.12 8.36 -13.21
C ALA A 204 -4.70 7.97 -14.64
N ILE A 205 -5.62 8.03 -15.62
CA ILE A 205 -5.33 7.80 -17.05
C ILE A 205 -4.37 8.88 -17.56
N ALA A 206 -4.68 10.15 -17.31
CA ALA A 206 -3.80 11.26 -17.72
C ALA A 206 -2.40 11.13 -17.12
N LEU A 207 -2.29 10.66 -15.87
CA LEU A 207 -0.99 10.36 -15.27
C LEU A 207 -0.28 9.20 -16.01
N CYS A 208 -0.99 8.14 -16.40
CA CYS A 208 -0.39 7.05 -17.19
C CYS A 208 0.25 7.57 -18.47
N GLU A 209 -0.44 8.43 -19.20
CA GLU A 209 0.06 9.06 -20.43
C GLU A 209 1.31 9.92 -20.18
N LEU A 210 1.31 10.66 -19.06
CA LEU A 210 2.45 11.50 -18.65
C LEU A 210 3.70 10.69 -18.32
N ILE A 211 3.57 9.57 -17.59
CA ILE A 211 4.70 8.78 -17.12
C ILE A 211 5.17 7.73 -18.13
N GLU A 212 4.30 7.29 -19.05
CA GLU A 212 4.59 6.21 -19.99
C GLU A 212 5.90 6.40 -20.77
N PRO A 213 6.22 7.58 -21.32
CA PRO A 213 7.44 7.75 -22.09
C PRO A 213 8.73 7.36 -21.34
N ASN A 214 8.74 7.59 -20.03
CA ASN A 214 9.91 7.35 -19.16
C ASN A 214 9.83 6.02 -18.40
N MET A 215 8.66 5.38 -18.37
CA MET A 215 8.39 4.21 -17.53
C MET A 215 7.77 3.06 -18.33
N LYS A 216 8.02 2.99 -19.64
CA LYS A 216 7.48 1.95 -20.52
C LYS A 216 7.73 0.54 -19.98
N PHE A 217 6.77 -0.32 -20.22
CA PHE A 217 6.90 -1.76 -20.08
C PHE A 217 6.47 -2.43 -21.37
N THR A 218 6.99 -3.64 -21.62
CA THR A 218 6.68 -4.38 -22.85
C THR A 218 6.18 -5.76 -22.51
N PRO A 219 5.19 -6.30 -23.24
CA PRO A 219 4.86 -7.70 -23.14
C PRO A 219 6.07 -8.55 -23.50
N ARG A 220 6.35 -9.57 -22.69
CA ARG A 220 7.33 -10.60 -23.01
C ARG A 220 6.60 -11.80 -23.58
N THR A 221 6.87 -12.06 -24.85
CA THR A 221 6.40 -13.23 -25.58
C THR A 221 7.60 -14.14 -25.82
N SER A 222 8.00 -14.92 -24.86
CA SER A 222 9.10 -15.88 -24.98
C SER A 222 8.53 -17.30 -25.00
N GLU A 223 9.18 -18.23 -25.71
CA GLU A 223 8.85 -19.66 -25.63
C GLU A 223 9.12 -20.25 -24.24
N ILE A 224 10.02 -19.62 -23.47
CA ILE A 224 10.34 -19.99 -22.10
C ILE A 224 9.86 -18.90 -21.16
N PHE A 225 8.67 -19.10 -20.59
CA PHE A 225 8.10 -18.21 -19.58
C PHE A 225 8.65 -18.53 -18.20
N SER A 226 8.68 -17.50 -17.37
CA SER A 226 8.81 -17.66 -15.93
C SER A 226 7.69 -18.56 -15.39
N LYS A 227 7.98 -19.33 -14.34
CA LYS A 227 6.93 -20.04 -13.59
C LYS A 227 5.84 -19.11 -13.04
N TRP A 228 6.10 -17.83 -13.05
CA TRP A 228 5.22 -16.75 -12.59
C TRP A 228 4.48 -16.03 -13.72
N ALA A 229 4.59 -16.52 -14.97
CA ALA A 229 3.83 -15.95 -16.07
C ALA A 229 2.34 -16.19 -15.88
N TYR A 230 1.52 -15.15 -16.04
CA TYR A 230 0.07 -15.26 -16.00
C TYR A 230 -0.50 -15.39 -17.41
N LEU A 231 -1.24 -16.47 -17.67
CA LEU A 231 -1.82 -16.76 -19.00
C LEU A 231 -0.75 -16.72 -20.12
N THR A 232 0.41 -17.35 -19.88
CA THR A 232 1.54 -17.38 -20.81
C THR A 232 2.07 -16.02 -21.25
N MET A 233 1.82 -14.97 -20.46
CA MET A 233 2.34 -13.63 -20.69
C MET A 233 2.87 -13.00 -19.41
N GLU A 234 3.88 -12.19 -19.57
CA GLU A 234 4.47 -11.38 -18.49
C GLU A 234 4.91 -10.03 -19.02
N TYR A 235 5.11 -9.07 -18.13
CA TYR A 235 5.60 -7.75 -18.49
C TYR A 235 7.05 -7.57 -18.10
N ASN A 236 7.83 -7.04 -19.04
CA ASN A 236 9.20 -6.60 -18.80
C ASN A 236 9.22 -5.10 -18.47
N TYR A 237 9.72 -4.76 -17.30
CA TYR A 237 9.89 -3.39 -16.81
C TYR A 237 11.37 -3.04 -16.73
N LEU A 238 11.71 -1.78 -17.00
CA LEU A 238 13.08 -1.30 -16.87
C LEU A 238 13.61 -1.50 -15.42
N SER A 239 12.75 -1.44 -14.43
CA SER A 239 13.10 -1.75 -13.03
C SER A 239 11.86 -2.14 -12.23
N ARG A 240 12.08 -2.80 -11.07
CA ARG A 240 11.01 -3.10 -10.08
C ARG A 240 10.33 -1.84 -9.55
N ARG A 241 11.04 -0.71 -9.52
CA ARG A 241 10.45 0.58 -9.14
C ARG A 241 9.36 0.99 -10.14
N HIS A 242 9.61 0.85 -11.44
CA HIS A 242 8.61 1.12 -12.47
C HIS A 242 7.41 0.19 -12.33
N ALA A 243 7.65 -1.11 -12.19
CA ALA A 243 6.57 -2.09 -11.95
C ALA A 243 5.74 -1.73 -10.69
N LYS A 244 6.37 -1.29 -9.61
CA LYS A 244 5.69 -0.86 -8.39
C LYS A 244 4.81 0.37 -8.62
N VAL A 245 5.27 1.37 -9.35
CA VAL A 245 4.47 2.58 -9.68
C VAL A 245 3.25 2.19 -10.50
N TRP A 246 3.44 1.40 -11.57
CA TRP A 246 2.35 0.91 -12.39
C TRP A 246 1.33 0.10 -11.58
N ASN A 247 1.77 -0.80 -10.72
CA ASN A 247 0.87 -1.57 -9.88
C ASN A 247 0.13 -0.68 -8.86
N THR A 248 0.76 0.37 -8.35
CA THR A 248 0.07 1.34 -7.49
C THR A 248 -1.05 2.04 -8.25
N ILE A 249 -0.81 2.49 -9.48
CA ILE A 249 -1.83 3.13 -10.31
C ILE A 249 -2.95 2.13 -10.65
N ARG A 250 -2.61 0.90 -11.05
CA ARG A 250 -3.60 -0.17 -11.31
C ARG A 250 -4.50 -0.42 -10.10
N MET A 251 -3.91 -0.53 -8.92
CA MET A 251 -4.66 -0.72 -7.68
C MET A 251 -5.60 0.44 -7.37
N ILE A 252 -5.15 1.67 -7.56
CA ILE A 252 -5.99 2.86 -7.37
C ILE A 252 -7.16 2.83 -8.35
N ARG A 253 -6.92 2.61 -9.63
CA ARG A 253 -7.95 2.47 -10.65
C ARG A 253 -8.93 1.33 -10.34
N MET A 254 -8.43 0.19 -9.83
CA MET A 254 -9.31 -0.89 -9.37
C MET A 254 -10.27 -0.42 -8.28
N PHE A 255 -9.82 0.36 -7.28
CA PHE A 255 -10.72 0.90 -6.25
C PHE A 255 -11.77 1.84 -6.84
N MET A 256 -11.40 2.67 -7.81
CA MET A 256 -12.33 3.56 -8.50
C MET A 256 -13.39 2.74 -9.24
N HIS A 257 -12.98 1.73 -10.01
CA HIS A 257 -13.91 0.90 -10.78
C HIS A 257 -14.75 -0.03 -9.91
N ILE A 258 -14.25 -0.54 -8.80
CA ILE A 258 -15.07 -1.24 -7.79
C ILE A 258 -16.15 -0.29 -7.25
N THR A 259 -15.79 0.96 -6.92
CA THR A 259 -16.76 1.97 -6.45
C THR A 259 -17.83 2.25 -7.51
N ILE A 260 -17.43 2.46 -8.77
CA ILE A 260 -18.37 2.69 -9.89
C ILE A 260 -19.30 1.49 -10.03
N TRP A 261 -18.77 0.27 -10.05
CA TRP A 261 -19.55 -0.95 -10.20
C TRP A 261 -20.58 -1.14 -9.07
N VAL A 262 -20.14 -0.99 -7.81
CA VAL A 262 -20.99 -1.15 -6.62
C VAL A 262 -22.10 -0.10 -6.61
N HIS A 263 -21.77 1.18 -6.77
CA HIS A 263 -22.77 2.25 -6.72
C HIS A 263 -23.73 2.22 -7.91
N SER A 264 -23.28 1.83 -9.10
CA SER A 264 -24.15 1.62 -10.25
C SER A 264 -25.10 0.44 -10.01
N SER A 265 -24.62 -0.68 -9.47
CA SER A 265 -25.42 -1.85 -9.17
C SER A 265 -26.49 -1.56 -8.10
N LEU A 266 -26.10 -0.88 -7.02
CA LEU A 266 -27.04 -0.45 -5.96
C LEU A 266 -28.10 0.51 -6.49
N SER A 267 -27.73 1.44 -7.36
CA SER A 267 -28.69 2.37 -7.98
C SER A 267 -29.65 1.65 -8.92
N LEU A 268 -29.16 0.69 -9.72
CA LEU A 268 -30.01 -0.16 -10.57
C LEU A 268 -31.00 -0.98 -9.76
N GLN A 269 -30.59 -1.58 -8.63
CA GLN A 269 -31.49 -2.35 -7.76
C GLN A 269 -32.62 -1.48 -7.17
N ARG A 270 -32.31 -0.24 -6.75
CA ARG A 270 -33.30 0.68 -6.21
C ARG A 270 -34.37 1.12 -7.22
N THR A 271 -34.04 1.16 -8.51
CA THR A 271 -35.02 1.48 -9.56
C THR A 271 -36.07 0.41 -9.76
N PHE A 272 -35.85 -0.83 -9.28
CA PHE A 272 -36.79 -1.96 -9.43
C PHE A 272 -37.66 -2.24 -8.19
N GLN A 273 -37.51 -1.50 -7.08
CA GLN A 273 -38.35 -1.73 -5.91
C GLN A 273 -39.71 -1.03 -6.08
N PRO A 274 -40.85 -1.79 -6.12
CA PRO A 274 -42.19 -1.20 -6.15
C PRO A 274 -42.46 -0.49 -4.80
N GLY A 275 -42.72 0.79 -4.82
CA GLY A 275 -43.04 1.59 -3.65
C GLY A 275 -41.93 2.52 -3.13
N GLY A 276 -40.85 2.67 -3.83
CA GLY A 276 -39.82 3.66 -3.54
C GLY A 276 -40.39 5.07 -3.62
N THR A 277 -40.56 5.70 -2.46
CA THR A 277 -40.96 7.11 -2.35
C THR A 277 -39.99 7.96 -3.18
N GLU A 278 -40.50 9.03 -3.76
CA GLU A 278 -39.93 10.01 -4.70
C GLU A 278 -38.54 10.58 -4.32
N TYR A 279 -37.94 10.14 -3.23
CA TYR A 279 -36.68 10.66 -2.65
C TYR A 279 -35.40 10.03 -3.20
N CYS A 280 -35.49 9.05 -4.08
CA CYS A 280 -34.32 8.39 -4.67
C CYS A 280 -34.22 8.67 -6.18
N ARG A 281 -34.21 9.94 -6.59
CA ARG A 281 -33.80 10.31 -7.94
C ARG A 281 -32.34 9.96 -8.12
N THR A 282 -32.09 8.85 -8.81
CA THR A 282 -30.73 8.55 -9.30
C THR A 282 -30.34 9.68 -10.24
N VAL A 283 -29.13 10.24 -10.01
CA VAL A 283 -28.57 11.33 -10.83
C VAL A 283 -28.41 10.89 -12.30
N HIS A 284 -28.34 9.58 -12.53
CA HIS A 284 -28.12 8.97 -13.82
C HIS A 284 -29.29 8.12 -14.29
N SER A 285 -29.55 8.09 -15.61
CA SER A 285 -30.55 7.20 -16.22
C SER A 285 -30.14 5.72 -16.05
N TYR A 286 -31.14 4.83 -16.14
CA TYR A 286 -30.94 3.37 -16.08
C TYR A 286 -29.89 2.89 -17.10
N GLU A 287 -29.98 3.31 -18.34
CA GLU A 287 -29.04 2.95 -19.40
C GLU A 287 -27.61 3.42 -19.07
N LYS A 288 -27.47 4.65 -18.57
CA LYS A 288 -26.18 5.19 -18.17
C LYS A 288 -25.56 4.42 -17.01
N LEU A 289 -26.36 4.02 -16.01
CA LEU A 289 -25.91 3.18 -14.89
C LEU A 289 -25.47 1.79 -15.38
N LEU A 290 -26.20 1.19 -16.29
CA LEU A 290 -25.84 -0.10 -16.88
C LEU A 290 -24.51 -0.01 -17.65
N ASN A 291 -24.33 1.08 -18.42
CA ASN A 291 -23.11 1.33 -19.15
C ASN A 291 -21.90 1.54 -18.19
N PHE A 292 -22.07 2.30 -17.13
CA PHE A 292 -21.03 2.47 -16.10
C PHE A 292 -20.64 1.15 -15.44
N ARG A 293 -21.63 0.32 -15.06
CA ARG A 293 -21.37 -0.99 -14.47
C ARG A 293 -20.59 -1.90 -15.42
N ASN A 294 -20.98 -1.95 -16.69
CA ASN A 294 -20.35 -2.81 -17.70
C ASN A 294 -18.93 -2.32 -18.02
N MET A 295 -18.75 -1.02 -18.17
CA MET A 295 -17.43 -0.40 -18.33
C MET A 295 -16.52 -0.73 -17.16
N ALA A 296 -17.00 -0.56 -15.93
CA ALA A 296 -16.22 -0.84 -14.74
C ALA A 296 -15.79 -2.31 -14.66
N ALA A 297 -16.71 -3.25 -14.96
CA ALA A 297 -16.39 -4.68 -14.99
C ALA A 297 -15.30 -5.01 -16.03
N LYS A 298 -15.40 -4.44 -17.24
CA LYS A 298 -14.38 -4.62 -18.29
C LYS A 298 -13.02 -4.08 -17.85
N THR A 299 -12.98 -2.86 -17.32
CA THR A 299 -11.71 -2.24 -16.87
C THR A 299 -11.09 -3.01 -15.71
N LEU A 300 -11.90 -3.53 -14.77
CA LEU A 300 -11.40 -4.37 -13.69
C LEU A 300 -10.70 -5.63 -14.22
N LEU A 301 -11.24 -6.30 -15.24
CA LEU A 301 -10.62 -7.48 -15.85
C LEU A 301 -9.29 -7.14 -16.56
N GLU A 302 -9.21 -5.98 -17.20
CA GLU A 302 -7.98 -5.49 -17.84
C GLU A 302 -6.91 -5.20 -16.78
N LEU A 303 -7.26 -4.45 -15.71
CA LEU A 303 -6.36 -4.10 -14.63
C LEU A 303 -5.87 -5.32 -13.83
N GLU A 304 -6.77 -6.29 -13.58
CA GLU A 304 -6.46 -7.60 -13.00
C GLU A 304 -5.37 -8.30 -13.80
N THR A 305 -5.60 -8.44 -15.10
CA THR A 305 -4.69 -9.11 -16.02
C THR A 305 -3.32 -8.43 -16.04
N ASP A 306 -3.30 -7.10 -16.14
CA ASP A 306 -2.07 -6.32 -16.17
C ASP A 306 -1.27 -6.42 -14.87
N LEU A 307 -1.96 -6.44 -13.73
CA LEU A 307 -1.30 -6.59 -12.43
C LEU A 307 -0.68 -7.97 -12.32
N LEU A 308 -1.41 -9.02 -12.67
CA LEU A 308 -0.92 -10.41 -12.58
C LEU A 308 0.26 -10.67 -13.54
N ARG A 309 0.27 -10.09 -14.72
CA ARG A 309 1.41 -10.15 -15.65
C ARG A 309 2.66 -9.43 -15.15
N SER A 310 2.55 -8.56 -14.16
CA SER A 310 3.70 -7.89 -13.54
C SER A 310 4.39 -8.72 -12.45
N VAL A 311 3.78 -9.82 -11.99
CA VAL A 311 4.24 -10.60 -10.83
C VAL A 311 5.65 -11.15 -11.02
N SER A 312 5.97 -11.67 -12.21
CA SER A 312 7.29 -12.19 -12.54
C SER A 312 8.42 -11.20 -12.26
N CYS A 313 8.21 -9.91 -12.55
CA CYS A 313 9.18 -8.85 -12.30
C CYS A 313 9.64 -8.77 -10.83
N PHE A 314 8.78 -9.14 -9.89
CA PHE A 314 9.07 -9.08 -8.45
C PHE A 314 9.60 -10.39 -7.88
N LEU A 315 9.25 -11.52 -8.48
CA LEU A 315 9.53 -12.85 -7.95
C LEU A 315 10.72 -13.54 -8.63
N GLU A 316 11.11 -13.12 -9.83
CA GLU A 316 12.29 -13.67 -10.48
C GLU A 316 13.58 -13.22 -9.79
N PRO A 317 14.51 -14.17 -9.52
CA PRO A 317 15.83 -13.83 -9.04
C PRO A 317 16.61 -13.07 -10.12
N GLN A 318 17.08 -11.87 -9.83
CA GLN A 318 17.86 -11.07 -10.80
C GLN A 318 19.34 -11.36 -10.80
N SER A 319 19.84 -12.34 -10.03
CA SER A 319 21.25 -12.69 -10.01
C SER A 319 21.51 -14.07 -9.41
N LEU A 320 22.60 -14.66 -9.87
CA LEU A 320 23.20 -15.90 -9.41
C LEU A 320 23.09 -16.12 -7.89
N GLY A 321 22.25 -17.07 -7.50
CA GLY A 321 22.29 -17.68 -6.17
C GLY A 321 21.29 -17.17 -5.13
N GLY A 322 20.37 -16.26 -5.42
CA GLY A 322 19.47 -15.69 -4.40
C GLY A 322 17.99 -16.05 -4.56
N LYS A 323 17.44 -16.89 -3.67
CA LYS A 323 15.98 -17.11 -3.54
C LYS A 323 15.22 -15.89 -2.99
N PHE A 324 15.92 -14.88 -2.45
CA PHE A 324 15.30 -13.77 -1.73
C PHE A 324 15.06 -12.56 -2.61
N CYS A 325 13.81 -12.12 -2.66
CA CYS A 325 13.41 -10.89 -3.27
C CYS A 325 12.61 -10.02 -2.28
N ALA A 326 13.28 -9.07 -1.63
CA ALA A 326 12.61 -8.14 -0.71
C ALA A 326 11.46 -7.36 -1.37
N SER A 327 11.51 -7.19 -2.68
CA SER A 327 10.47 -6.51 -3.46
C SER A 327 9.17 -7.31 -3.55
N ALA A 328 9.19 -8.63 -3.32
CA ALA A 328 7.99 -9.46 -3.30
C ALA A 328 6.94 -9.01 -2.26
N ARG A 329 7.40 -8.38 -1.17
CA ARG A 329 6.50 -7.78 -0.18
C ARG A 329 5.52 -6.78 -0.79
N CYS A 330 5.91 -6.08 -1.86
CA CYS A 330 5.06 -5.13 -2.56
C CYS A 330 3.85 -5.80 -3.26
N LEU A 331 3.92 -7.13 -3.48
CA LEU A 331 2.85 -7.89 -4.09
C LEU A 331 1.79 -8.38 -3.10
N ILE A 332 2.12 -8.47 -1.80
CA ILE A 332 1.20 -9.07 -0.82
C ILE A 332 -0.16 -8.36 -0.85
N TRP A 333 -0.17 -7.03 -0.79
CA TRP A 333 -1.40 -6.27 -0.83
C TRP A 333 -2.15 -6.37 -2.17
N PRO A 334 -1.55 -6.12 -3.34
CA PRO A 334 -2.22 -6.31 -4.62
C PRO A 334 -2.81 -7.72 -4.81
N LEU A 335 -2.04 -8.75 -4.50
CA LEU A 335 -2.50 -10.13 -4.63
C LEU A 335 -3.63 -10.47 -3.64
N ALA A 336 -3.58 -9.92 -2.42
CA ALA A 336 -4.66 -10.06 -1.46
C ALA A 336 -5.96 -9.42 -1.99
N VAL A 337 -5.89 -8.20 -2.54
CA VAL A 337 -7.06 -7.55 -3.19
C VAL A 337 -7.63 -8.43 -4.30
N LEU A 338 -6.76 -8.94 -5.18
CA LEU A 338 -7.20 -9.79 -6.28
C LEU A 338 -7.80 -11.12 -5.82
N SER A 339 -7.26 -11.71 -4.77
CA SER A 339 -7.72 -12.99 -4.27
C SER A 339 -9.11 -12.96 -3.60
N HIS A 340 -9.48 -11.80 -3.02
CA HIS A 340 -10.71 -11.65 -2.25
C HIS A 340 -11.88 -11.10 -3.04
N SER A 341 -11.64 -10.32 -4.09
CA SER A 341 -12.72 -9.69 -4.84
C SER A 341 -13.43 -10.68 -5.75
N GLU A 342 -14.74 -10.83 -5.57
CA GLU A 342 -15.58 -11.65 -6.43
C GLU A 342 -15.77 -11.06 -7.84
N LEU A 343 -15.45 -9.78 -8.00
CA LEU A 343 -15.42 -9.13 -9.31
C LEU A 343 -14.25 -9.60 -10.17
N ASN A 344 -13.26 -10.25 -9.56
CA ASN A 344 -12.12 -10.83 -10.26
C ASN A 344 -12.46 -12.24 -10.77
N SER A 345 -11.82 -12.63 -11.87
CA SER A 345 -12.02 -13.95 -12.45
C SER A 345 -11.58 -15.08 -11.50
N PRO A 346 -12.24 -16.24 -11.52
CA PRO A 346 -11.83 -17.38 -10.68
C PRO A 346 -10.38 -17.81 -10.92
N SER A 347 -9.89 -17.71 -12.16
CA SER A 347 -8.50 -18.01 -12.53
C SER A 347 -7.52 -17.03 -11.90
N ALA A 348 -7.83 -15.75 -11.92
CA ALA A 348 -7.00 -14.72 -11.29
C ALA A 348 -6.95 -14.87 -9.77
N ARG A 349 -8.09 -15.11 -9.13
CA ARG A 349 -8.15 -15.37 -7.68
C ARG A 349 -7.29 -16.57 -7.29
N LYS A 350 -7.42 -17.68 -8.02
CA LYS A 350 -6.62 -18.89 -7.79
C LYS A 350 -5.12 -18.63 -7.97
N TYR A 351 -4.75 -17.91 -9.03
CA TYR A 351 -3.36 -17.56 -9.28
C TYR A 351 -2.81 -16.63 -8.17
N ALA A 352 -3.57 -15.60 -7.78
CA ALA A 352 -3.17 -14.69 -6.70
C ALA A 352 -2.95 -15.43 -5.37
N VAL A 353 -3.85 -16.34 -4.99
CA VAL A 353 -3.69 -17.20 -3.80
C VAL A 353 -2.44 -18.07 -3.90
N SER A 354 -2.19 -18.69 -5.06
CA SER A 354 -0.98 -19.50 -5.28
C SER A 354 0.30 -18.68 -5.11
N CYS A 355 0.34 -17.48 -5.67
CA CYS A 355 1.47 -16.56 -5.51
C CYS A 355 1.67 -16.14 -4.04
N LEU A 356 0.58 -15.85 -3.31
CA LEU A 356 0.67 -15.50 -1.89
C LEU A 356 1.24 -16.65 -1.05
N TYR A 357 0.80 -17.89 -1.26
CA TYR A 357 1.37 -19.05 -0.58
C TYR A 357 2.86 -19.19 -0.88
N GLN A 358 3.24 -19.07 -2.14
CA GLN A 358 4.63 -19.23 -2.55
C GLN A 358 5.53 -18.10 -2.03
N ILE A 359 5.05 -16.85 -2.01
CA ILE A 359 5.76 -15.74 -1.34
C ILE A 359 5.94 -16.06 0.14
N GLY A 360 4.90 -16.60 0.78
CA GLY A 360 4.94 -16.97 2.19
C GLY A 360 5.95 -18.07 2.50
N GLU A 361 5.99 -19.11 1.68
CA GLU A 361 6.84 -20.28 1.87
C GLU A 361 8.30 -20.02 1.46
N ASP A 362 8.52 -19.52 0.22
CA ASP A 362 9.86 -19.31 -0.34
C ASP A 362 10.61 -18.17 0.35
N LEU A 363 9.87 -17.10 0.75
CA LEU A 363 10.45 -15.90 1.33
C LEU A 363 10.19 -15.76 2.84
N ASN A 364 9.56 -16.76 3.43
CA ASN A 364 9.18 -16.80 4.86
C ASN A 364 8.41 -15.56 5.31
N MET A 365 7.44 -15.14 4.48
CA MET A 365 6.57 -14.00 4.76
C MET A 365 5.21 -14.47 5.29
N GLU A 366 5.09 -14.64 6.62
CA GLU A 366 3.85 -15.09 7.28
C GLU A 366 2.63 -14.26 6.89
N GLN A 367 2.81 -12.98 6.60
CA GLN A 367 1.76 -12.07 6.11
C GLN A 367 1.12 -12.55 4.81
N ALA A 368 1.93 -13.08 3.88
CA ALA A 368 1.42 -13.59 2.61
C ALA A 368 0.60 -14.89 2.82
N ILE A 369 1.07 -15.77 3.71
CA ILE A 369 0.32 -16.99 4.08
C ILE A 369 -1.01 -16.62 4.74
N ALA A 370 -0.98 -15.65 5.65
CA ALA A 370 -2.18 -15.18 6.33
C ALA A 370 -3.20 -14.61 5.33
N ALA A 371 -2.76 -13.76 4.39
CA ALA A 371 -3.62 -13.23 3.33
C ALA A 371 -4.23 -14.34 2.47
N ALA A 372 -3.44 -15.36 2.10
CA ALA A 372 -3.93 -16.49 1.32
C ALA A 372 -4.96 -17.35 2.08
N LYS A 373 -4.77 -17.57 3.39
CA LYS A 373 -5.71 -18.35 4.23
C LYS A 373 -7.05 -17.64 4.40
N MET A 374 -7.06 -16.34 4.59
CA MET A 374 -8.28 -15.55 4.75
C MET A 374 -9.20 -15.70 3.53
N THR A 375 -8.66 -15.68 2.32
CA THR A 375 -9.42 -15.93 1.09
C THR A 375 -10.13 -17.30 1.12
N ARG A 376 -9.44 -18.30 1.66
CA ARG A 376 -9.98 -19.67 1.70
C ARG A 376 -11.09 -19.84 2.72
N GLU A 377 -11.09 -19.07 3.79
CA GLU A 377 -12.13 -19.08 4.83
C GLU A 377 -13.39 -18.32 4.39
N MET A 378 -13.22 -17.17 3.71
CA MET A 378 -14.34 -16.39 3.18
C MET A 378 -15.12 -17.13 2.09
N ASN A 379 -14.47 -17.89 1.22
CA ASN A 379 -15.13 -18.67 0.16
C ASN A 379 -15.97 -19.87 0.69
N LYS A 380 -16.05 -20.10 2.01
CA LYS A 380 -16.88 -21.15 2.61
C LYS A 380 -18.28 -20.70 3.01
N HIS A 381 -18.59 -19.41 2.95
CA HIS A 381 -19.89 -18.85 3.27
C HIS A 381 -20.57 -18.27 2.03
N GLU A 382 -21.56 -19.02 1.52
CA GLU A 382 -22.22 -18.79 0.22
C GLU A 382 -23.34 -17.74 0.19
N ASP A 383 -23.51 -16.87 1.18
CA ASP A 383 -24.63 -15.90 1.21
C ASP A 383 -24.17 -14.44 1.05
N TRP A 384 -23.82 -14.09 -0.17
CA TRP A 384 -23.12 -12.84 -0.49
C TRP A 384 -24.01 -11.69 -1.02
N CYS A 385 -25.22 -11.96 -1.49
CA CYS A 385 -26.09 -10.90 -2.07
C CYS A 385 -26.58 -9.83 -1.10
N VAL A 386 -26.69 -10.14 0.19
CA VAL A 386 -27.17 -9.21 1.24
C VAL A 386 -26.00 -8.45 1.89
N GLU A 387 -24.80 -8.96 1.80
CA GLU A 387 -23.62 -8.47 2.48
C GLU A 387 -22.71 -7.54 1.66
N ILE A 388 -22.98 -7.28 0.37
CA ILE A 388 -22.16 -6.35 -0.44
C ILE A 388 -22.10 -4.96 0.22
N SER A 389 -23.15 -4.52 0.88
CA SER A 389 -23.20 -3.25 1.58
C SER A 389 -22.34 -3.25 2.86
N SER A 390 -22.35 -4.29 3.65
CA SER A 390 -21.57 -4.43 4.89
C SER A 390 -20.20 -5.11 4.68
N ARG A 391 -20.05 -5.96 3.67
CA ARG A 391 -18.78 -6.67 3.36
C ARG A 391 -17.84 -5.93 2.44
N CYS A 392 -18.27 -4.94 1.67
CA CYS A 392 -17.32 -3.95 1.15
C CYS A 392 -16.51 -3.34 2.29
N ASP A 393 -17.07 -3.25 3.49
CA ASP A 393 -16.37 -2.75 4.67
C ASP A 393 -15.42 -3.79 5.28
N VAL A 394 -15.84 -5.03 5.44
CA VAL A 394 -15.02 -6.10 6.04
C VAL A 394 -13.96 -6.66 5.09
N ALA A 395 -14.30 -6.93 3.84
CA ALA A 395 -13.33 -7.36 2.83
C ALA A 395 -12.23 -6.31 2.59
N ASN A 396 -12.57 -5.04 2.71
CA ASN A 396 -11.61 -3.96 2.60
C ASN A 396 -10.72 -3.80 3.84
N GLU A 397 -11.15 -4.14 5.06
CA GLU A 397 -10.27 -4.15 6.24
C GLU A 397 -9.20 -5.23 6.14
N VAL A 398 -9.60 -6.40 5.67
CA VAL A 398 -8.70 -7.53 5.43
C VAL A 398 -7.71 -7.26 4.31
N LEU A 399 -8.16 -6.58 3.24
CA LEU A 399 -7.38 -6.31 2.04
C LEU A 399 -6.25 -5.30 2.25
N LEU A 400 -6.35 -4.45 3.27
CA LEU A 400 -5.46 -3.31 3.40
C LEU A 400 -4.31 -3.52 4.35
N ILE A 401 -4.42 -4.45 5.28
CA ILE A 401 -3.49 -4.58 6.40
C ILE A 401 -2.74 -5.91 6.34
N GLY A 402 -3.04 -6.78 5.35
CA GLY A 402 -2.51 -8.12 5.42
C GLY A 402 -2.77 -8.69 6.81
N CYS A 403 -4.05 -9.00 7.12
CA CYS A 403 -4.56 -9.62 8.32
C CYS A 403 -4.90 -8.72 9.51
N ILE A 404 -6.19 -8.45 9.68
CA ILE A 404 -6.76 -8.17 11.00
C ILE A 404 -8.01 -9.03 11.17
N SER A 405 -8.00 -9.85 12.21
CA SER A 405 -9.17 -10.55 12.69
C SER A 405 -10.15 -9.58 13.33
N THR A 406 -11.40 -9.63 12.92
CA THR A 406 -12.51 -8.99 13.61
C THR A 406 -12.79 -9.74 14.92
N THR A 407 -12.57 -9.10 16.05
CA THR A 407 -13.34 -9.35 17.25
C THR A 407 -13.97 -8.05 17.67
N SER A 408 -15.28 -7.99 17.53
CA SER A 408 -16.14 -7.02 18.16
C SER A 408 -16.07 -7.20 19.68
N ASP A 409 -15.45 -6.25 20.36
CA ASP A 409 -15.78 -5.96 21.76
C ASP A 409 -15.85 -4.45 21.90
N THR A 410 -17.07 -3.97 21.66
CA THR A 410 -17.53 -2.66 22.12
C THR A 410 -18.12 -2.84 23.50
N SER A 411 -17.31 -2.84 24.55
CA SER A 411 -17.74 -2.43 25.88
C SER A 411 -16.53 -2.15 26.75
N ASN A 412 -16.53 -0.96 27.34
CA ASN A 412 -15.64 -0.48 28.38
C ASN A 412 -14.25 0.02 27.95
N ILE A 413 -14.13 1.32 27.71
CA ILE A 413 -13.10 2.15 28.33
C ILE A 413 -13.69 3.57 28.49
N CYS A 414 -14.34 3.79 29.58
CA CYS A 414 -14.34 5.07 30.30
C CYS A 414 -13.49 4.87 31.55
N ASN A 415 -12.65 5.85 31.87
CA ASN A 415 -11.85 6.04 33.08
C ASN A 415 -10.46 5.41 33.13
N HIS A 416 -9.50 6.24 33.01
CA HIS A 416 -8.40 6.67 33.88
C HIS A 416 -7.14 7.07 33.09
N CYS A 417 -6.80 8.35 33.31
CA CYS A 417 -5.51 9.05 33.08
C CYS A 417 -5.01 9.18 31.65
#